data_3935e7eafcd79383fe51e5812123a87c
#
_entry.id   3935e7eafcd79383fe51e5812123a87c
#
_cell.length_a   1.000
_cell.length_b   1.000
_cell.length_c   1.000
_cell.angle_alpha   90.00
_cell.angle_beta   90.00
_cell.angle_gamma   90.00
#
_symmetry.space_group_name_H-M   'P 1'
#
loop_
_entity.id
_entity.type
_entity.pdbx_description
1 polymer ?
#
loop_
_entity_poly.entity_id
_entity_poly.type
_entity_poly.pdbx_seq_one_letter_code
_entity_poly.pdbx_strand_id
1 'polypeptide(L)'
;MKPGLALSFGYDDGSLHALTGARTEPEILLRDIYSLPAIDLNDFSVLFVSMHSDQRFLAGRAPQIEEYLARGGVVVANGHLAYSYLPRMAGFHTIDNYRLSDITVLRLAEHPIWHGIDPHDLTFRRGVSGFYGRVWHDAPPGALIIHALGQPNLPLDFIYPVGRGHVLFHGGNDLWTFGGEDKQLAPRIMQWVAEGRDVQ
;
A
#
# COMPACT_ATOMS: atom_id res chain seq x y z
N MET A 1 17.27 3.80 11.55
CA MET A 1 15.82 3.72 11.35
C MET A 1 15.32 2.42 11.99
N LYS A 2 14.06 2.33 12.46
CA LYS A 2 13.44 1.10 12.97
C LYS A 2 13.09 0.15 11.82
N PRO A 3 13.00 -1.19 12.04
CA PRO A 3 12.61 -2.14 11.01
C PRO A 3 11.19 -1.89 10.49
N GLY A 4 10.88 -2.48 9.32
CA GLY A 4 9.51 -2.62 8.86
C GLY A 4 8.82 -3.83 9.49
N LEU A 5 7.50 -3.80 9.59
CA LEU A 5 6.67 -4.93 10.02
C LEU A 5 5.72 -5.33 8.90
N ALA A 6 5.78 -6.59 8.49
CA ALA A 6 4.80 -7.20 7.58
C ALA A 6 3.91 -8.18 8.36
N LEU A 7 2.61 -8.16 8.10
CA LEU A 7 1.64 -9.04 8.74
C LEU A 7 1.27 -10.20 7.82
N SER A 8 1.45 -11.45 8.28
CA SER A 8 1.01 -12.67 7.58
C SER A 8 -0.33 -13.16 8.13
N PHE A 9 -1.10 -13.79 7.26
CA PHE A 9 -2.41 -14.38 7.58
C PHE A 9 -2.42 -15.91 7.35
N GLY A 10 -1.29 -16.58 7.53
CA GLY A 10 -1.19 -18.03 7.29
C GLY A 10 -1.27 -18.46 5.81
N TYR A 11 -1.58 -17.55 4.91
CA TYR A 11 -1.53 -17.72 3.46
C TYR A 11 -0.53 -16.75 2.86
N ASP A 12 0.35 -17.26 2.01
CA ASP A 12 1.28 -16.43 1.25
C ASP A 12 1.36 -16.97 -0.19
N ASP A 13 1.00 -16.14 -1.14
CA ASP A 13 1.13 -16.39 -2.58
C ASP A 13 2.54 -16.11 -3.12
N GLY A 14 3.51 -15.96 -2.23
CA GLY A 14 4.88 -15.52 -2.53
C GLY A 14 5.08 -14.01 -2.39
N SER A 15 4.01 -13.23 -2.16
CA SER A 15 4.07 -11.78 -2.03
C SER A 15 4.84 -11.35 -0.78
N LEU A 16 4.52 -11.92 0.39
CA LEU A 16 5.22 -11.63 1.64
C LEU A 16 6.67 -12.10 1.62
N HIS A 17 6.97 -13.22 0.94
CA HIS A 17 8.34 -13.66 0.71
C HIS A 17 9.10 -12.67 -0.18
N ALA A 18 8.48 -12.13 -1.22
CA ALA A 18 9.09 -11.08 -2.04
C ALA A 18 9.38 -9.81 -1.24
N LEU A 19 8.46 -9.43 -0.33
CA LEU A 19 8.63 -8.28 0.54
C LEU A 19 9.79 -8.46 1.53
N THR A 20 9.79 -9.57 2.29
CA THR A 20 10.79 -9.83 3.34
C THR A 20 12.14 -10.27 2.79
N GLY A 21 12.15 -10.85 1.59
CA GLY A 21 13.38 -11.19 0.85
C GLY A 21 14.01 -10.00 0.11
N ALA A 22 13.32 -8.85 0.04
CA ALA A 22 13.88 -7.64 -0.54
C ALA A 22 15.07 -7.15 0.32
N ARG A 23 16.16 -6.75 -0.35
CA ARG A 23 17.32 -6.17 0.33
C ARG A 23 17.00 -4.75 0.79
N THR A 24 16.55 -4.63 2.04
CA THR A 24 16.22 -3.36 2.69
C THR A 24 17.06 -3.14 3.93
N GLU A 25 17.40 -1.89 4.21
CA GLU A 25 18.06 -1.47 5.45
C GLU A 25 17.26 -0.32 6.08
N PRO A 26 16.66 -0.57 7.25
CA PRO A 26 16.59 -1.83 8.01
C PRO A 26 15.71 -2.90 7.34
N GLU A 27 15.81 -4.13 7.85
CA GLU A 27 15.03 -5.28 7.40
C GLU A 27 13.51 -5.12 7.61
N ILE A 28 12.73 -5.94 6.92
CA ILE A 28 11.28 -6.06 7.12
C ILE A 28 11.00 -7.38 7.82
N LEU A 29 10.46 -7.32 9.04
CA LEU A 29 10.15 -8.48 9.85
C LEU A 29 8.73 -8.97 9.58
N LEU A 30 8.57 -10.30 9.43
CA LEU A 30 7.26 -10.94 9.28
C LEU A 30 6.73 -11.38 10.63
N ARG A 31 5.46 -11.07 10.92
CA ARG A 31 4.74 -11.55 12.12
C ARG A 31 3.34 -12.02 11.74
N ASP A 32 2.83 -12.97 12.50
CA ASP A 32 1.43 -13.38 12.40
C ASP A 32 0.52 -12.20 12.73
N ILE A 33 -0.50 -11.96 11.91
CA ILE A 33 -1.45 -10.86 12.09
C ILE A 33 -2.15 -10.91 13.46
N TYR A 34 -2.43 -12.11 13.97
CA TYR A 34 -3.10 -12.29 15.26
C TYR A 34 -2.21 -12.01 16.46
N SER A 35 -0.89 -11.87 16.24
CA SER A 35 0.04 -11.39 17.27
C SER A 35 0.00 -9.87 17.45
N LEU A 36 -0.66 -9.13 16.56
CA LEU A 36 -0.71 -7.66 16.57
C LEU A 36 -1.10 -7.04 17.94
N PRO A 37 -2.02 -7.62 18.74
CA PRO A 37 -2.35 -7.07 20.05
C PRO A 37 -1.18 -7.04 21.04
N ALA A 38 -0.19 -7.92 20.87
CA ALA A 38 0.99 -8.02 21.72
C ALA A 38 2.21 -7.25 21.15
N ILE A 39 2.08 -6.64 19.99
CA ILE A 39 3.16 -5.90 19.32
C ILE A 39 3.06 -4.42 19.65
N ASP A 40 4.13 -3.82 20.14
CA ASP A 40 4.25 -2.37 20.16
C ASP A 40 4.64 -1.88 18.75
N LEU A 41 3.67 -1.32 18.03
CA LEU A 41 3.90 -0.79 16.69
C LEU A 41 4.93 0.36 16.67
N ASN A 42 5.19 1.00 17.82
CA ASN A 42 6.22 2.04 17.87
C ASN A 42 7.64 1.50 17.72
N ASP A 43 7.86 0.19 17.78
CA ASP A 43 9.15 -0.43 17.48
C ASP A 43 9.46 -0.50 15.97
N PHE A 44 8.47 -0.16 15.14
CA PHE A 44 8.55 -0.25 13.68
C PHE A 44 8.38 1.12 13.02
N SER A 45 9.06 1.32 11.89
CA SER A 45 8.95 2.54 11.08
C SER A 45 7.79 2.49 10.09
N VAL A 46 7.41 1.30 9.65
CA VAL A 46 6.33 1.05 8.68
C VAL A 46 5.64 -0.28 8.96
N LEU A 47 4.31 -0.28 8.80
CA LEU A 47 3.45 -1.46 8.84
C LEU A 47 2.99 -1.78 7.42
N PHE A 48 3.35 -2.96 6.90
CA PHE A 48 2.90 -3.48 5.61
C PHE A 48 1.70 -4.40 5.80
N VAL A 49 0.60 -4.09 5.12
CA VAL A 49 -0.65 -4.86 5.12
C VAL A 49 -0.90 -5.38 3.71
N SER A 50 -0.81 -6.70 3.54
CA SER A 50 -1.10 -7.37 2.26
C SER A 50 -2.59 -7.30 1.92
N MET A 51 -2.90 -7.38 0.61
CA MET A 51 -4.27 -7.49 0.13
C MET A 51 -5.02 -8.73 0.66
N HIS A 52 -4.28 -9.76 1.07
CA HIS A 52 -4.82 -11.00 1.62
C HIS A 52 -4.99 -10.99 3.15
N SER A 53 -4.71 -9.87 3.82
CA SER A 53 -4.84 -9.75 5.28
C SER A 53 -6.28 -9.94 5.77
N ASP A 54 -6.45 -10.50 6.97
CA ASP A 54 -7.75 -10.53 7.66
C ASP A 54 -8.17 -9.12 8.06
N GLN A 55 -8.85 -8.43 7.15
CA GLN A 55 -9.34 -7.06 7.37
C GLN A 55 -10.40 -6.97 8.49
N ARG A 56 -11.14 -8.07 8.74
CA ARG A 56 -12.11 -8.13 9.84
C ARG A 56 -11.39 -8.05 11.19
N PHE A 57 -10.30 -8.80 11.33
CA PHE A 57 -9.45 -8.72 12.50
C PHE A 57 -8.80 -7.32 12.62
N LEU A 58 -8.26 -6.78 11.52
CA LEU A 58 -7.65 -5.44 11.50
C LEU A 58 -8.65 -4.35 11.87
N ALA A 59 -9.92 -4.45 11.45
CA ALA A 59 -10.97 -3.50 11.84
C ALA A 59 -11.17 -3.47 13.37
N GLY A 60 -11.03 -4.61 14.05
CA GLY A 60 -11.01 -4.67 15.51
C GLY A 60 -9.75 -4.06 16.14
N ARG A 61 -8.72 -3.76 15.34
CA ARG A 61 -7.45 -3.12 15.74
C ARG A 61 -7.30 -1.71 15.21
N ALA A 62 -8.31 -1.15 14.57
CA ALA A 62 -8.27 0.20 14.02
C ALA A 62 -7.77 1.26 15.02
N PRO A 63 -8.17 1.28 16.30
CA PRO A 63 -7.64 2.25 17.27
C PRO A 63 -6.12 2.12 17.47
N GLN A 64 -5.56 0.89 17.50
CA GLN A 64 -4.11 0.66 17.63
C GLN A 64 -3.35 1.18 16.40
N ILE A 65 -3.90 0.97 15.21
CA ILE A 65 -3.33 1.46 13.94
C ILE A 65 -3.40 3.00 13.88
N GLU A 66 -4.52 3.58 14.29
CA GLU A 66 -4.69 5.04 14.33
C GLU A 66 -3.72 5.70 15.32
N GLU A 67 -3.54 5.11 16.51
CA GLU A 67 -2.57 5.59 17.50
C GLU A 67 -1.13 5.53 16.96
N TYR A 68 -0.76 4.45 16.27
CA TYR A 68 0.53 4.32 15.61
C TYR A 68 0.76 5.41 14.56
N LEU A 69 -0.23 5.66 13.70
CA LEU A 69 -0.19 6.76 12.72
C LEU A 69 -0.10 8.12 13.40
N ALA A 70 -0.90 8.37 14.45
CA ALA A 70 -0.88 9.64 15.18
C ALA A 70 0.51 9.95 15.75
N ARG A 71 1.28 8.95 16.12
CA ARG A 71 2.67 9.06 16.64
C ARG A 71 3.72 9.17 15.54
N GLY A 72 3.36 9.11 14.28
CA GLY A 72 4.26 9.27 13.15
C GLY A 72 4.63 7.95 12.45
N GLY A 73 3.90 6.86 12.69
CA GLY A 73 4.04 5.62 11.95
C GLY A 73 3.61 5.75 10.48
N VAL A 74 4.00 4.80 9.66
CA VAL A 74 3.53 4.68 8.27
C VAL A 74 2.80 3.35 8.11
N VAL A 75 1.67 3.38 7.41
CA VAL A 75 0.97 2.16 6.98
C VAL A 75 0.99 2.09 5.46
N VAL A 76 1.48 0.99 4.92
CA VAL A 76 1.38 0.64 3.50
C VAL A 76 0.31 -0.44 3.38
N ALA A 77 -0.85 -0.09 2.84
CA ALA A 77 -2.00 -0.98 2.75
C ALA A 77 -2.37 -1.25 1.30
N ASN A 78 -2.69 -2.50 1.01
CA ASN A 78 -3.03 -2.96 -0.34
C ASN A 78 -4.40 -3.63 -0.38
N GLY A 79 -4.97 -3.65 -1.58
CA GLY A 79 -6.16 -4.42 -1.88
C GLY A 79 -7.47 -3.64 -1.75
N HIS A 80 -8.54 -4.39 -1.76
CA HIS A 80 -9.90 -3.86 -1.67
C HIS A 80 -10.27 -3.70 -0.20
N LEU A 81 -10.48 -2.47 0.25
CA LEU A 81 -10.85 -2.19 1.64
C LEU A 81 -12.31 -2.58 1.89
N ALA A 82 -12.55 -3.82 2.30
CA ALA A 82 -13.89 -4.32 2.61
C ALA A 82 -14.33 -4.01 4.05
N TYR A 83 -13.37 -3.89 4.97
CA TYR A 83 -13.59 -3.51 6.38
C TYR A 83 -12.69 -2.33 6.72
N SER A 84 -13.29 -1.25 7.24
CA SER A 84 -12.56 -0.02 7.58
C SER A 84 -11.64 -0.25 8.79
N TYR A 85 -10.36 -0.40 8.54
CA TYR A 85 -9.30 -0.41 9.57
C TYR A 85 -8.34 0.78 9.44
N LEU A 86 -8.46 1.54 8.36
CA LEU A 86 -7.69 2.75 8.11
C LEU A 86 -8.53 4.00 8.41
N PRO A 87 -7.98 4.99 9.12
CA PRO A 87 -8.69 6.24 9.39
C PRO A 87 -9.11 6.96 8.10
N ARG A 88 -10.31 7.51 8.07
CA ARG A 88 -10.89 8.29 6.96
C ARG A 88 -11.06 7.54 5.63
N MET A 89 -10.89 6.22 5.63
CA MET A 89 -11.14 5.38 4.46
C MET A 89 -12.50 4.69 4.58
N ALA A 90 -13.24 4.69 3.48
CA ALA A 90 -14.46 3.91 3.29
C ALA A 90 -14.17 2.65 2.46
N GLY A 91 -15.22 1.89 2.14
CA GLY A 91 -15.12 0.72 1.27
C GLY A 91 -14.69 1.05 -0.15
N PHE A 92 -14.50 0.01 -0.95
CA PHE A 92 -14.09 0.14 -2.35
C PHE A 92 -15.32 0.24 -3.29
N HIS A 93 -15.05 0.76 -4.50
CA HIS A 93 -15.98 0.82 -5.60
C HIS A 93 -15.54 -0.09 -6.73
N THR A 94 -16.48 -0.80 -7.36
CA THR A 94 -16.23 -1.62 -8.55
C THR A 94 -16.30 -0.78 -9.83
N ILE A 95 -15.62 -1.25 -10.88
CA ILE A 95 -15.77 -0.74 -12.24
C ILE A 95 -16.52 -1.82 -13.01
N ASP A 96 -17.82 -1.64 -13.20
CA ASP A 96 -18.66 -2.64 -13.85
C ASP A 96 -18.45 -2.62 -15.36
N ASN A 97 -18.45 -3.82 -15.99
CA ASN A 97 -18.32 -3.98 -17.45
C ASN A 97 -17.13 -3.23 -18.06
N TYR A 98 -15.99 -3.16 -17.35
CA TYR A 98 -14.82 -2.38 -17.72
C TYR A 98 -14.22 -2.84 -19.07
N ARG A 99 -13.69 -1.86 -19.79
CA ARG A 99 -12.78 -2.03 -20.93
C ARG A 99 -11.34 -1.84 -20.48
N LEU A 100 -10.38 -2.15 -21.33
CA LEU A 100 -8.97 -1.89 -21.05
C LEU A 100 -8.70 -0.41 -20.70
N SER A 101 -9.36 0.52 -21.41
CA SER A 101 -9.25 1.96 -21.12
C SER A 101 -9.64 2.34 -19.70
N ASP A 102 -10.55 1.59 -19.06
CA ASP A 102 -11.09 1.90 -17.75
C ASP A 102 -10.19 1.41 -16.61
N ILE A 103 -9.30 0.46 -16.93
CA ILE A 103 -8.30 -0.11 -15.98
C ILE A 103 -6.86 0.23 -16.38
N THR A 104 -6.66 1.11 -17.36
CA THR A 104 -5.34 1.65 -17.69
C THR A 104 -4.87 2.56 -16.59
N VAL A 105 -3.65 2.32 -16.08
CA VAL A 105 -3.04 3.13 -15.04
C VAL A 105 -2.55 4.45 -15.60
N LEU A 106 -2.98 5.54 -15.01
CA LEU A 106 -2.56 6.90 -15.34
C LEU A 106 -1.77 7.49 -14.18
N ARG A 107 -0.61 8.10 -14.46
CA ARG A 107 0.14 8.84 -13.45
C ARG A 107 -0.38 10.26 -13.37
N LEU A 108 -0.81 10.70 -12.18
CA LEU A 108 -1.31 12.04 -11.91
C LEU A 108 -0.27 12.91 -11.18
N ALA A 109 0.63 12.29 -10.41
CA ALA A 109 1.71 12.97 -9.72
C ALA A 109 2.99 12.13 -9.71
N GLU A 110 4.14 12.78 -9.74
CA GLU A 110 5.43 12.11 -9.56
C GLU A 110 5.66 11.82 -8.07
N HIS A 111 6.26 10.66 -7.79
CA HIS A 111 6.63 10.28 -6.43
C HIS A 111 7.87 9.38 -6.45
N PRO A 112 8.84 9.55 -5.50
CA PRO A 112 10.10 8.80 -5.49
C PRO A 112 9.94 7.28 -5.54
N ILE A 113 8.93 6.72 -4.89
CA ILE A 113 8.65 5.28 -4.91
C ILE A 113 8.51 4.74 -6.34
N TRP A 114 7.86 5.49 -7.24
CA TRP A 114 7.62 5.07 -8.64
C TRP A 114 8.55 5.72 -9.66
N HIS A 115 9.60 6.40 -9.21
CA HIS A 115 10.53 7.06 -10.14
C HIS A 115 11.05 6.08 -11.21
N GLY A 116 10.93 6.46 -12.49
CA GLY A 116 11.38 5.67 -13.63
C GLY A 116 10.56 4.39 -13.90
N ILE A 117 9.41 4.19 -13.26
CA ILE A 117 8.45 3.13 -13.59
C ILE A 117 7.43 3.70 -14.58
N ASP A 118 7.27 3.07 -15.75
CA ASP A 118 6.27 3.45 -16.72
C ASP A 118 4.88 2.97 -16.26
N PRO A 119 3.83 3.81 -16.23
CA PRO A 119 2.45 3.39 -16.00
C PRO A 119 1.96 2.27 -16.92
N HIS A 120 2.51 2.19 -18.14
CA HIS A 120 2.25 1.08 -19.04
C HIS A 120 2.67 -0.27 -18.41
N ASP A 121 3.83 -0.34 -17.76
CA ASP A 121 4.33 -1.56 -17.11
C ASP A 121 3.50 -1.92 -15.87
N LEU A 122 2.87 -0.94 -15.23
CA LEU A 122 1.89 -1.17 -14.16
C LEU A 122 0.57 -1.68 -14.72
N THR A 123 0.12 -1.17 -15.86
CA THR A 123 -1.09 -1.63 -16.55
C THR A 123 -0.94 -3.08 -17.02
N PHE A 124 0.21 -3.41 -17.63
CA PHE A 124 0.47 -4.69 -18.26
C PHE A 124 1.57 -5.47 -17.53
N ARG A 125 1.19 -6.38 -16.67
CA ARG A 125 2.13 -7.30 -16.03
C ARG A 125 2.25 -8.56 -16.89
N ARG A 126 3.44 -8.82 -17.48
CA ARG A 126 3.68 -9.96 -18.38
C ARG A 126 2.64 -10.03 -19.51
N GLY A 127 2.24 -8.86 -20.05
CA GLY A 127 1.25 -8.77 -21.13
C GLY A 127 -0.22 -8.89 -20.70
N VAL A 128 -0.50 -9.01 -19.39
CA VAL A 128 -1.87 -9.12 -18.86
C VAL A 128 -2.22 -7.87 -18.05
N SER A 129 -3.35 -7.23 -18.37
CA SER A 129 -3.85 -6.06 -17.66
C SER A 129 -4.68 -6.41 -16.43
N GLY A 130 -4.82 -5.43 -15.52
CA GLY A 130 -5.72 -5.47 -14.36
C GLY A 130 -5.18 -6.18 -13.12
N PHE A 131 -3.90 -6.59 -13.10
CA PHE A 131 -3.27 -7.07 -11.86
C PHE A 131 -2.92 -5.94 -10.91
N TYR A 132 -2.58 -4.76 -11.45
CA TYR A 132 -2.23 -3.59 -10.64
C TYR A 132 -3.45 -3.02 -9.92
N GLY A 133 -4.61 -2.95 -10.57
CA GLY A 133 -5.86 -2.51 -9.93
C GLY A 133 -7.08 -2.70 -10.83
N ARG A 134 -8.23 -2.96 -10.22
CA ARG A 134 -9.55 -3.11 -10.87
C ARG A 134 -10.69 -2.47 -10.09
N VAL A 135 -10.38 -1.89 -8.94
CA VAL A 135 -11.30 -1.17 -8.08
C VAL A 135 -10.69 0.16 -7.72
N TRP A 136 -11.48 1.05 -7.19
CA TRP A 136 -11.01 2.33 -6.74
C TRP A 136 -11.59 2.68 -5.36
N HIS A 137 -11.04 3.69 -4.72
CA HIS A 137 -11.48 4.16 -3.41
C HIS A 137 -11.56 5.68 -3.43
N ASP A 138 -12.47 6.24 -2.64
CA ASP A 138 -12.48 7.67 -2.38
C ASP A 138 -11.21 8.04 -1.62
N ALA A 139 -10.36 8.84 -2.24
CA ALA A 139 -9.17 9.36 -1.57
C ALA A 139 -9.59 10.36 -0.49
N PRO A 140 -9.08 10.26 0.76
CA PRO A 140 -9.40 11.21 1.80
C PRO A 140 -9.00 12.64 1.43
N PRO A 141 -9.69 13.67 1.96
CA PRO A 141 -9.30 15.06 1.75
C PRO A 141 -7.84 15.33 2.11
N GLY A 142 -7.11 16.00 1.20
CA GLY A 142 -5.68 16.26 1.33
C GLY A 142 -4.77 15.11 0.92
N ALA A 143 -5.29 14.04 0.33
CA ALA A 143 -4.47 12.99 -0.24
C ALA A 143 -3.77 13.44 -1.52
N LEU A 144 -2.50 13.06 -1.67
CA LEU A 144 -1.79 13.09 -2.94
C LEU A 144 -2.14 11.84 -3.74
N ILE A 145 -2.88 12.00 -4.83
CA ILE A 145 -3.20 10.90 -5.75
C ILE A 145 -2.05 10.78 -6.74
N ILE A 146 -1.37 9.62 -6.73
CA ILE A 146 -0.20 9.33 -7.57
C ILE A 146 -0.63 8.64 -8.85
N HIS A 147 -1.44 7.60 -8.72
CA HIS A 147 -2.02 6.91 -9.87
C HIS A 147 -3.54 6.81 -9.76
N ALA A 148 -4.17 6.75 -10.92
CA ALA A 148 -5.60 6.56 -11.08
C ALA A 148 -5.89 5.56 -12.20
N LEU A 149 -7.13 5.04 -12.24
CA LEU A 149 -7.63 4.19 -13.32
C LEU A 149 -8.49 4.99 -14.30
N GLY A 150 -8.20 4.83 -15.58
CA GLY A 150 -9.01 5.34 -16.67
C GLY A 150 -9.17 6.86 -16.73
N GLN A 151 -9.91 7.35 -17.72
CA GLN A 151 -10.15 8.79 -17.94
C GLN A 151 -10.94 9.49 -16.81
N PRO A 152 -11.84 8.83 -16.05
CA PRO A 152 -12.43 9.44 -14.85
C PRO A 152 -11.41 9.72 -13.74
N ASN A 153 -10.15 9.24 -13.87
CA ASN A 153 -9.10 9.38 -12.87
C ASN A 153 -9.51 8.81 -11.51
N LEU A 154 -10.03 7.58 -11.52
CA LEU A 154 -10.46 6.89 -10.30
C LEU A 154 -9.26 6.56 -9.42
N PRO A 155 -9.17 7.06 -8.17
CA PRO A 155 -7.97 6.96 -7.35
C PRO A 155 -7.56 5.51 -7.08
N LEU A 156 -6.29 5.19 -7.33
CA LEU A 156 -5.71 3.86 -7.16
C LEU A 156 -4.57 3.83 -6.15
N ASP A 157 -3.55 4.70 -6.35
CA ASP A 157 -2.43 4.90 -5.44
C ASP A 157 -2.49 6.31 -4.89
N PHE A 158 -2.53 6.42 -3.57
CA PHE A 158 -2.51 7.72 -2.93
C PHE A 158 -1.88 7.68 -1.54
N ILE A 159 -1.36 8.83 -1.12
CA ILE A 159 -0.79 9.03 0.20
C ILE A 159 -1.58 10.12 0.91
N TYR A 160 -1.94 9.87 2.16
CA TYR A 160 -2.60 10.89 2.97
C TYR A 160 -2.08 10.92 4.41
N PRO A 161 -2.06 12.10 5.06
CA PRO A 161 -1.58 12.24 6.42
C PRO A 161 -2.64 11.80 7.44
N VAL A 162 -2.18 11.18 8.53
CA VAL A 162 -2.99 10.87 9.73
C VAL A 162 -2.17 11.22 10.96
N GLY A 163 -2.53 12.29 11.65
CA GLY A 163 -1.71 12.84 12.73
C GLY A 163 -0.33 13.24 12.21
N ARG A 164 0.73 12.66 12.74
CA ARG A 164 2.11 12.88 12.27
C ARG A 164 2.58 11.80 11.29
N GLY A 165 1.77 10.77 11.06
CA GLY A 165 2.07 9.65 10.18
C GLY A 165 1.38 9.75 8.84
N HIS A 166 1.59 8.71 8.02
CA HIS A 166 1.05 8.64 6.66
C HIS A 166 0.50 7.26 6.36
N VAL A 167 -0.54 7.22 5.55
CA VAL A 167 -1.01 6.02 4.89
C VAL A 167 -0.65 6.11 3.42
N LEU A 168 0.11 5.14 2.91
CA LEU A 168 0.24 4.82 1.49
C LEU A 168 -0.78 3.72 1.19
N PHE A 169 -1.77 4.03 0.38
CA PHE A 169 -2.80 3.09 -0.02
C PHE A 169 -2.67 2.72 -1.49
N HIS A 170 -2.79 1.44 -1.79
CA HIS A 170 -2.82 0.88 -3.14
C HIS A 170 -4.07 0.00 -3.32
N GLY A 171 -4.94 0.35 -4.26
CA GLY A 171 -6.23 -0.33 -4.50
C GLY A 171 -6.13 -1.65 -5.29
N GLY A 172 -5.01 -2.34 -5.27
CA GLY A 172 -4.75 -3.54 -6.07
C GLY A 172 -3.97 -4.63 -5.35
N ASN A 173 -3.32 -5.50 -6.14
CA ASN A 173 -2.43 -6.53 -5.61
C ASN A 173 -1.23 -5.90 -4.89
N ASP A 174 -0.60 -6.65 -4.01
CA ASP A 174 0.50 -6.14 -3.18
C ASP A 174 1.53 -5.35 -3.97
N LEU A 175 1.62 -4.06 -3.68
CA LEU A 175 2.39 -3.05 -4.40
C LEU A 175 3.86 -3.45 -4.60
N TRP A 176 4.47 -4.06 -3.58
CA TRP A 176 5.88 -4.46 -3.61
C TRP A 176 6.20 -5.60 -4.59
N THR A 177 5.19 -6.24 -5.19
CA THR A 177 5.38 -7.27 -6.22
C THR A 177 5.53 -6.68 -7.62
N PHE A 178 5.41 -5.36 -7.78
CA PHE A 178 5.55 -4.65 -9.05
C PHE A 178 6.91 -3.95 -9.17
N GLY A 179 7.23 -3.46 -10.35
CA GLY A 179 8.43 -2.68 -10.63
C GLY A 179 9.58 -3.46 -11.28
N GLY A 180 9.49 -4.79 -11.45
CA GLY A 180 10.53 -5.61 -12.06
C GLY A 180 11.78 -5.81 -11.18
N GLU A 181 12.79 -6.54 -11.71
CA GLU A 181 13.98 -6.94 -10.95
C GLU A 181 14.83 -5.74 -10.49
N ASP A 182 14.97 -4.72 -11.36
CA ASP A 182 15.82 -3.56 -11.10
C ASP A 182 15.11 -2.40 -10.38
N LYS A 183 13.77 -2.49 -10.22
CA LYS A 183 12.95 -1.38 -9.70
C LYS A 183 12.03 -1.85 -8.58
N GLN A 184 12.59 -2.58 -7.62
CA GLN A 184 11.83 -3.10 -6.49
C GLN A 184 11.20 -1.97 -5.66
N LEU A 185 9.90 -2.02 -5.44
CA LEU A 185 9.17 -0.98 -4.71
C LEU A 185 9.40 -1.06 -3.19
N ALA A 186 9.61 -2.26 -2.61
CA ALA A 186 9.84 -2.40 -1.18
C ALA A 186 11.06 -1.59 -0.66
N PRO A 187 12.26 -1.65 -1.26
CA PRO A 187 13.37 -0.80 -0.85
C PRO A 187 13.08 0.69 -0.99
N ARG A 188 12.36 1.10 -2.03
CA ARG A 188 12.01 2.51 -2.25
C ARG A 188 10.98 3.02 -1.24
N ILE A 189 10.05 2.18 -0.82
CA ILE A 189 9.13 2.49 0.28
C ILE A 189 9.91 2.68 1.57
N MET A 190 10.85 1.78 1.89
CA MET A 190 11.71 1.89 3.07
C MET A 190 12.56 3.16 3.03
N GLN A 191 13.14 3.50 1.88
CA GLN A 191 13.90 4.73 1.67
C GLN A 191 13.02 5.97 1.88
N TRP A 192 11.85 6.03 1.27
CA TRP A 192 10.90 7.14 1.45
C TRP A 192 10.51 7.33 2.94
N VAL A 193 10.27 6.22 3.66
CA VAL A 193 10.00 6.27 5.10
C VAL A 193 11.20 6.82 5.88
N ALA A 194 12.44 6.53 5.44
CA ALA A 194 13.67 7.01 6.09
C ALA A 194 13.94 8.49 5.85
N GLU A 195 13.66 8.99 4.65
CA GLU A 195 13.97 10.36 4.21
C GLU A 195 13.01 11.43 4.74
N GLY A 196 12.03 11.05 5.58
CA GLY A 196 11.14 11.99 6.25
C GLY A 196 9.79 12.22 5.59
N ARG A 197 9.46 11.48 4.54
CA ARG A 197 8.10 11.40 3.96
C ARG A 197 7.59 12.71 3.35
N ASP A 198 8.49 13.57 2.86
CA ASP A 198 8.08 14.79 2.20
C ASP A 198 7.19 14.46 0.99
N VAL A 199 5.91 14.78 1.14
CA VAL A 199 4.90 14.76 0.08
C VAL A 199 4.90 16.18 -0.47
N GLN A 200 5.79 16.46 -1.45
CA GLN A 200 5.79 17.73 -2.16
C GLN A 200 4.76 17.73 -3.28
#